data_51d2e4fe75c63970b770fe4072d6e5d9
#
_entry.id   51d2e4fe75c63970b770fe4072d6e5d9
#
_cell.length_a   1.000
_cell.length_b   1.000
_cell.length_c   1.000
_cell.angle_alpha   90.00
_cell.angle_beta   90.00
_cell.angle_gamma   90.00
#
_symmetry.space_group_name_H-M   'P 1'
#
loop_
_entity.id
_entity.type
_entity.pdbx_description
1 polymer ?
#
loop_
_entity_poly.entity_id
_entity_poly.type
_entity_poly.pdbx_seq_one_letter_code
_entity_poly.pdbx_strand_id
1 'polypeptide(L)'
;SDVYKRQVNDLYLLKKFGKKFIIFSSYSFLQDNPQKLSVLYTKESPKVQRIEQRKLFSDNKVDYGIVAGKLVINTTVGFSLLSRNMRSRLTGMEQVDKAENYSHVNSTRLYLISKLEYSLGKLKSYLSLPVYFYTSRYSEKTTASKEKYTKLSLNPRLYVTYPFSSRWQMDITGSVSSSPSGKSLFYTGYIMNSYRTMSEGYPVYKQNRRQMIEGNLSYKQAMEELFGNLSVRYSRSTTPYTPYQQFQEGYL
;
A
#
# COMPACT_ATOMS: atom_id res chain seq x y z
N SER A 1 -27.96 -2.40 -13.59
CA SER A 1 -27.65 -2.28 -12.15
C SER A 1 -26.19 -2.68 -11.93
N ASP A 2 -25.41 -1.75 -11.39
CA ASP A 2 -24.00 -1.98 -11.09
C ASP A 2 -23.93 -2.80 -9.80
N VAL A 3 -23.76 -4.11 -9.90
CA VAL A 3 -23.71 -5.00 -8.75
C VAL A 3 -22.26 -5.29 -8.40
N TYR A 4 -21.80 -4.74 -7.28
CA TYR A 4 -20.53 -5.09 -6.66
C TYR A 4 -20.60 -6.52 -6.12
N LYS A 5 -19.64 -7.36 -6.52
CA LYS A 5 -19.53 -8.73 -6.02
C LYS A 5 -18.13 -8.95 -5.42
N ARG A 6 -18.09 -9.53 -4.23
CA ARG A 6 -16.83 -9.90 -3.57
C ARG A 6 -16.96 -11.26 -2.90
N GLN A 7 -16.05 -12.15 -3.22
CA GLN A 7 -15.86 -13.42 -2.51
C GLN A 7 -14.55 -13.35 -1.74
N VAL A 8 -14.55 -13.74 -0.49
CA VAL A 8 -13.38 -13.78 0.39
C VAL A 8 -13.22 -15.18 0.94
N ASN A 9 -11.97 -15.69 0.94
CA ASN A 9 -11.59 -16.92 1.59
C ASN A 9 -10.45 -16.60 2.56
N ASP A 10 -10.55 -17.12 3.77
CA ASP A 10 -9.55 -16.96 4.82
C ASP A 10 -9.33 -18.30 5.52
N LEU A 11 -8.07 -18.67 5.69
CA LEU A 11 -7.64 -19.89 6.37
C LEU A 11 -6.52 -19.56 7.34
N TYR A 12 -6.66 -20.02 8.57
CA TYR A 12 -5.69 -19.81 9.62
C TYR A 12 -5.45 -21.12 10.38
N LEU A 13 -4.18 -21.51 10.47
CA LEU A 13 -3.74 -22.70 11.22
C LEU A 13 -2.62 -22.31 12.18
N LEU A 14 -2.78 -22.61 13.46
CA LEU A 14 -1.79 -22.35 14.50
C LEU A 14 -1.35 -23.68 15.15
N LYS A 15 -0.03 -23.85 15.29
CA LYS A 15 0.55 -24.91 16.10
C LYS A 15 1.62 -24.36 17.03
N LYS A 16 1.51 -24.71 18.33
CA LYS A 16 2.48 -24.32 19.37
C LYS A 16 3.33 -25.51 19.79
N PHE A 17 4.62 -25.27 20.09
CA PHE A 17 5.59 -26.24 20.52
C PHE A 17 6.45 -25.65 21.64
N GLY A 18 5.99 -25.72 22.88
CA GLY A 18 6.65 -25.05 24.00
C GLY A 18 6.78 -23.55 23.78
N LYS A 19 8.02 -23.06 23.66
CA LYS A 19 8.34 -21.62 23.43
C LYS A 19 8.36 -21.21 21.96
N LYS A 20 7.93 -22.10 21.07
CA LYS A 20 7.89 -21.86 19.61
C LYS A 20 6.46 -21.97 19.11
N PHE A 21 6.18 -21.28 18.02
CA PHE A 21 4.91 -21.41 17.31
C PHE A 21 5.10 -21.29 15.80
N ILE A 22 4.21 -21.92 15.07
CA ILE A 22 4.07 -21.79 13.62
C ILE A 22 2.64 -21.41 13.33
N ILE A 23 2.45 -20.40 12.48
CA ILE A 23 1.15 -19.98 11.97
C ILE A 23 1.22 -20.05 10.45
N PHE A 24 0.29 -20.76 9.86
CA PHE A 24 0.00 -20.65 8.43
C PHE A 24 -1.25 -19.79 8.26
N SER A 25 -1.21 -18.82 7.37
CA SER A 25 -2.39 -18.04 6.97
C SER A 25 -2.45 -17.86 5.46
N SER A 26 -3.64 -18.04 4.94
CA SER A 26 -3.96 -17.86 3.53
C SER A 26 -5.20 -16.98 3.43
N TYR A 27 -5.07 -15.86 2.73
CA TYR A 27 -6.15 -14.92 2.49
C TYR A 27 -6.29 -14.70 0.99
N SER A 28 -7.49 -14.83 0.45
CA SER A 28 -7.74 -14.52 -0.95
C SER A 28 -9.10 -13.85 -1.15
N PHE A 29 -9.19 -13.03 -2.17
CA PHE A 29 -10.47 -12.48 -2.61
C PHE A 29 -10.54 -12.34 -4.13
N LEU A 30 -11.75 -12.53 -4.64
CA LEU A 30 -12.17 -12.17 -5.99
C LEU A 30 -13.19 -11.04 -5.88
N GLN A 31 -12.99 -9.99 -6.65
CA GLN A 31 -13.84 -8.80 -6.63
C GLN A 31 -14.15 -8.38 -8.06
N ASP A 32 -15.44 -8.19 -8.34
CA ASP A 32 -15.95 -7.54 -9.53
C ASP A 32 -16.58 -6.20 -9.12
N ASN A 33 -16.12 -5.12 -9.73
CA ASN A 33 -16.58 -3.76 -9.42
C ASN A 33 -16.92 -3.00 -10.71
N PRO A 34 -18.12 -3.19 -11.26
CA PRO A 34 -18.60 -2.37 -12.35
C PRO A 34 -18.99 -0.98 -11.83
N GLN A 35 -18.64 0.07 -12.57
CA GLN A 35 -18.98 1.45 -12.24
C GLN A 35 -19.49 2.15 -13.49
N LYS A 36 -20.56 2.91 -13.34
CA LYS A 36 -21.10 3.77 -14.40
C LYS A 36 -21.21 5.20 -13.88
N LEU A 37 -20.51 6.12 -14.54
CA LEU A 37 -20.66 7.54 -14.32
C LEU A 37 -21.33 8.15 -15.55
N SER A 38 -22.43 8.86 -15.35
CA SER A 38 -23.17 9.54 -16.41
C SER A 38 -23.29 11.03 -16.06
N VAL A 39 -22.89 11.88 -16.99
CA VAL A 39 -22.95 13.35 -16.84
C VAL A 39 -23.72 13.91 -17.99
N LEU A 40 -24.79 14.64 -17.67
CA LEU A 40 -25.65 15.35 -18.63
C LEU A 40 -25.22 16.82 -18.68
N TYR A 41 -24.92 17.32 -19.87
CA TYR A 41 -24.75 18.74 -20.15
C TYR A 41 -25.99 19.26 -20.86
N THR A 42 -26.44 20.46 -20.52
CA THR A 42 -27.71 21.05 -20.99
C THR A 42 -27.79 21.29 -22.49
N LYS A 43 -26.70 21.19 -23.24
CA LYS A 43 -26.66 21.43 -24.70
C LYS A 43 -25.87 20.40 -25.52
N GLU A 44 -25.33 19.35 -24.88
CA GLU A 44 -24.49 18.35 -25.53
C GLU A 44 -24.99 16.94 -25.26
N SER A 45 -24.53 16.00 -26.08
CA SER A 45 -24.77 14.57 -25.83
C SER A 45 -24.26 14.16 -24.44
N PRO A 46 -24.98 13.28 -23.73
CA PRO A 46 -24.55 12.86 -22.40
C PRO A 46 -23.19 12.17 -22.46
N LYS A 47 -22.28 12.58 -21.61
CA LYS A 47 -20.99 11.89 -21.41
C LYS A 47 -21.20 10.72 -20.46
N VAL A 48 -20.91 9.51 -20.93
CA VAL A 48 -21.10 8.31 -20.12
C VAL A 48 -19.80 7.52 -20.08
N GLN A 49 -19.34 7.23 -18.88
CA GLN A 49 -18.23 6.35 -18.65
C GLN A 49 -18.69 5.06 -17.98
N ARG A 50 -18.23 3.94 -18.52
CA ARG A 50 -18.34 2.62 -17.89
C ARG A 50 -16.95 2.13 -17.54
N ILE A 51 -16.78 1.63 -16.31
CA ILE A 51 -15.56 1.00 -15.83
C ILE A 51 -15.95 -0.36 -15.28
N GLU A 52 -15.32 -1.40 -15.78
CA GLU A 52 -15.41 -2.76 -15.29
C GLU A 52 -14.05 -3.15 -14.74
N GLN A 53 -13.99 -3.49 -13.47
CA GLN A 53 -12.76 -3.89 -12.82
C GLN A 53 -12.95 -5.24 -12.15
N ARG A 54 -12.12 -6.22 -12.56
CA ARG A 54 -12.00 -7.51 -11.89
C ARG A 54 -10.66 -7.59 -11.20
N LYS A 55 -10.65 -7.98 -9.93
CA LYS A 55 -9.46 -8.10 -9.11
C LYS A 55 -9.44 -9.44 -8.39
N LEU A 56 -8.37 -10.20 -8.58
CA LEU A 56 -8.02 -11.38 -7.82
C LEU A 56 -6.80 -11.05 -6.97
N PHE A 57 -6.89 -11.35 -5.69
CA PHE A 57 -5.77 -11.19 -4.76
C PHE A 57 -5.62 -12.46 -3.92
N SER A 58 -4.40 -12.87 -3.67
CA SER A 58 -4.07 -13.94 -2.73
C SER A 58 -2.81 -13.56 -1.97
N ASP A 59 -2.82 -13.78 -0.65
CA ASP A 59 -1.67 -13.61 0.25
C ASP A 59 -1.55 -14.85 1.13
N ASN A 60 -0.40 -15.51 1.04
CA ASN A 60 -0.14 -16.76 1.75
C ASN A 60 1.16 -16.59 2.51
N LYS A 61 1.16 -16.91 3.79
CA LYS A 61 2.33 -16.72 4.65
C LYS A 61 2.44 -17.77 5.74
N VAL A 62 3.66 -17.95 6.17
CA VAL A 62 4.02 -18.73 7.36
C VAL A 62 4.74 -17.79 8.32
N ASP A 63 4.25 -17.71 9.53
CA ASP A 63 4.88 -17.02 10.65
C ASP A 63 5.52 -18.07 11.57
N TYR A 64 6.80 -17.89 11.88
CA TYR A 64 7.53 -18.69 12.85
C TYR A 64 8.00 -17.80 13.99
N GLY A 65 7.64 -18.15 15.21
CA GLY A 65 8.03 -17.42 16.40
C GLY A 65 8.76 -18.29 17.42
N ILE A 66 9.75 -17.68 18.08
CA ILE A 66 10.50 -18.26 19.19
C ILE A 66 10.72 -17.24 20.30
N VAL A 67 10.55 -17.69 21.54
CA VAL A 67 10.87 -16.92 22.76
C VAL A 67 12.11 -17.51 23.40
N ALA A 68 13.20 -16.75 23.38
CA ALA A 68 14.51 -17.11 23.93
C ALA A 68 14.91 -16.13 25.04
N GLY A 69 14.42 -16.39 26.26
CA GLY A 69 14.65 -15.52 27.41
C GLY A 69 14.09 -14.11 27.20
N LYS A 70 14.96 -13.13 27.08
CA LYS A 70 14.63 -11.70 26.87
C LYS A 70 14.45 -11.33 25.39
N LEU A 71 14.69 -12.28 24.49
CA LEU A 71 14.60 -12.09 23.04
C LEU A 71 13.39 -12.85 22.50
N VAL A 72 12.55 -12.15 21.77
CA VAL A 72 11.46 -12.72 20.96
C VAL A 72 11.79 -12.51 19.50
N ILE A 73 11.82 -13.58 18.73
CA ILE A 73 12.06 -13.55 17.29
C ILE A 73 10.79 -14.03 16.61
N ASN A 74 10.29 -13.24 15.67
CA ASN A 74 9.18 -13.62 14.83
C ASN A 74 9.57 -13.38 13.36
N THR A 75 9.54 -14.44 12.56
CA THR A 75 9.89 -14.41 11.15
C THR A 75 8.71 -14.84 10.31
N THR A 76 8.30 -14.00 9.39
CA THR A 76 7.24 -14.25 8.41
C THR A 76 7.85 -14.44 7.04
N VAL A 77 7.53 -15.54 6.38
CA VAL A 77 7.82 -15.76 4.95
C VAL A 77 6.49 -15.87 4.23
N GLY A 78 6.37 -15.17 3.13
CA GLY A 78 5.12 -15.23 2.39
C GLY A 78 5.23 -14.74 0.94
N PHE A 79 4.14 -14.98 0.22
CA PHE A 79 3.98 -14.48 -1.13
C PHE A 79 2.56 -13.95 -1.33
N SER A 80 2.42 -12.90 -2.11
CA SER A 80 1.13 -12.40 -2.54
C SER A 80 1.07 -12.23 -4.06
N LEU A 81 -0.10 -12.55 -4.60
CA LEU A 81 -0.43 -12.43 -6.01
C LEU A 81 -1.57 -11.43 -6.16
N LEU A 82 -1.46 -10.55 -7.13
CA LEU A 82 -2.50 -9.63 -7.54
C LEU A 82 -2.66 -9.71 -9.05
N SER A 83 -3.85 -10.07 -9.51
CA SER A 83 -4.26 -9.95 -10.91
C SER A 83 -5.42 -8.96 -10.98
N ARG A 84 -5.28 -7.96 -11.84
CA ARG A 84 -6.30 -6.94 -12.04
C ARG A 84 -6.51 -6.71 -13.53
N ASN A 85 -7.76 -6.87 -13.97
CA ASN A 85 -8.24 -6.48 -15.27
C ASN A 85 -9.10 -5.24 -15.12
N MET A 86 -8.91 -4.26 -15.96
CA MET A 86 -9.75 -3.07 -16.03
C MET A 86 -10.09 -2.79 -17.48
N ARG A 87 -11.36 -2.59 -17.72
CA ARG A 87 -11.89 -2.08 -18.99
C ARG A 87 -12.66 -0.81 -18.72
N SER A 88 -12.33 0.26 -19.41
CA SER A 88 -13.13 1.48 -19.35
C SER A 88 -13.45 1.96 -20.75
N ARG A 89 -14.63 2.57 -20.89
CA ARG A 89 -15.11 3.18 -22.13
C ARG A 89 -15.82 4.48 -21.80
N LEU A 90 -15.37 5.56 -22.44
CA LEU A 90 -15.97 6.88 -22.38
C LEU A 90 -16.68 7.16 -23.69
N THR A 91 -17.96 7.54 -23.65
CA THR A 91 -18.81 7.89 -24.82
C THR A 91 -19.36 9.28 -24.67
N GLY A 92 -19.74 9.92 -25.81
CA GLY A 92 -20.25 11.28 -25.82
C GLY A 92 -19.17 12.36 -25.96
N MET A 93 -17.96 11.96 -26.39
CA MET A 93 -16.85 12.87 -26.69
C MET A 93 -16.32 12.55 -28.09
N GLU A 94 -16.60 13.38 -29.07
CA GLU A 94 -16.38 13.11 -30.51
C GLU A 94 -14.90 13.10 -30.96
N GLN A 95 -13.92 13.47 -30.12
CA GLN A 95 -12.53 13.63 -30.56
C GLN A 95 -11.49 13.21 -29.50
N VAL A 96 -11.76 12.22 -28.65
CA VAL A 96 -10.77 11.77 -27.69
C VAL A 96 -10.15 10.45 -28.14
N ASP A 97 -8.93 10.54 -28.68
CA ASP A 97 -8.15 9.38 -29.16
C ASP A 97 -7.89 8.27 -28.11
N LYS A 98 -8.16 8.54 -26.84
CA LYS A 98 -7.87 7.64 -25.71
C LYS A 98 -9.11 7.36 -24.84
N ALA A 99 -10.28 7.25 -25.48
CA ALA A 99 -11.56 7.04 -24.78
C ALA A 99 -11.74 5.63 -24.21
N GLU A 100 -10.93 4.68 -24.62
CA GLU A 100 -11.01 3.28 -24.17
C GLU A 100 -9.70 2.85 -23.50
N ASN A 101 -9.84 2.08 -22.41
CA ASN A 101 -8.73 1.39 -21.75
C ASN A 101 -9.07 -0.10 -21.61
N TYR A 102 -8.08 -0.94 -21.88
CA TYR A 102 -8.14 -2.38 -21.62
C TYR A 102 -6.82 -2.83 -21.00
N SER A 103 -6.70 -2.64 -19.70
CA SER A 103 -5.47 -2.89 -18.98
C SER A 103 -5.50 -4.19 -18.16
N HIS A 104 -4.35 -4.84 -18.11
CA HIS A 104 -4.11 -6.03 -17.32
C HIS A 104 -2.83 -5.84 -16.49
N VAL A 105 -2.94 -6.10 -15.18
CA VAL A 105 -1.82 -6.00 -14.24
C VAL A 105 -1.70 -7.29 -13.47
N ASN A 106 -0.54 -7.92 -13.56
CA ASN A 106 -0.15 -9.03 -12.70
C ASN A 106 1.01 -8.62 -11.83
N SER A 107 0.85 -8.73 -10.52
CA SER A 107 1.89 -8.41 -9.56
C SER A 107 2.11 -9.57 -8.60
N THR A 108 3.36 -9.92 -8.40
CA THR A 108 3.81 -10.90 -7.42
C THR A 108 4.71 -10.21 -6.41
N ARG A 109 4.53 -10.52 -5.15
CA ARG A 109 5.38 -10.06 -4.07
C ARG A 109 5.80 -11.26 -3.23
N LEU A 110 7.09 -11.54 -3.20
CA LEU A 110 7.69 -12.42 -2.20
C LEU A 110 8.18 -11.56 -1.04
N TYR A 111 8.08 -12.04 0.18
CA TYR A 111 8.53 -11.28 1.32
C TYR A 111 9.05 -12.13 2.46
N LEU A 112 10.04 -11.57 3.13
CA LEU A 112 10.61 -12.04 4.39
C LEU A 112 10.53 -10.88 5.38
N ILE A 113 9.91 -11.09 6.53
CA ILE A 113 9.81 -10.07 7.58
C ILE A 113 10.33 -10.68 8.87
N SER A 114 11.51 -10.23 9.32
CA SER A 114 12.05 -10.62 10.63
C SER A 114 11.79 -9.51 11.63
N LYS A 115 11.18 -9.86 12.76
CA LYS A 115 10.89 -8.99 13.89
C LYS A 115 11.66 -9.50 15.10
N LEU A 116 12.39 -8.62 15.74
CA LEU A 116 13.21 -8.89 16.92
C LEU A 116 12.72 -7.97 18.02
N GLU A 117 12.27 -8.53 19.13
CA GLU A 117 11.91 -7.79 20.34
C GLU A 117 12.90 -8.18 21.43
N TYR A 118 13.56 -7.20 22.00
CA TYR A 118 14.53 -7.40 23.03
C TYR A 118 14.24 -6.52 24.24
N SER A 119 14.20 -7.14 25.43
CA SER A 119 13.96 -6.46 26.70
C SER A 119 15.13 -6.69 27.67
N LEU A 120 15.82 -5.62 28.05
CA LEU A 120 16.93 -5.66 29.01
C LEU A 120 16.67 -4.63 30.12
N GLY A 121 16.27 -5.10 31.28
CA GLY A 121 15.89 -4.22 32.39
C GLY A 121 14.75 -3.28 31.95
N LYS A 122 15.04 -1.98 31.97
CA LYS A 122 14.09 -0.95 31.55
C LYS A 122 14.08 -0.71 30.02
N LEU A 123 15.12 -1.12 29.31
CA LEU A 123 15.23 -0.95 27.87
C LEU A 123 14.35 -1.94 27.15
N LYS A 124 13.49 -1.46 26.26
CA LYS A 124 12.73 -2.26 25.31
C LYS A 124 13.08 -1.82 23.91
N SER A 125 13.41 -2.77 23.04
CA SER A 125 13.71 -2.50 21.65
C SER A 125 12.94 -3.44 20.73
N TYR A 126 12.52 -2.91 19.62
CA TYR A 126 11.84 -3.62 18.55
C TYR A 126 12.51 -3.27 17.22
N LEU A 127 13.01 -4.28 16.52
CA LEU A 127 13.59 -4.15 15.20
C LEU A 127 12.76 -4.98 14.23
N SER A 128 12.29 -4.37 13.17
CA SER A 128 11.62 -5.06 12.07
C SER A 128 12.41 -4.86 10.78
N LEU A 129 12.70 -5.96 10.09
CA LEU A 129 13.48 -6.03 8.86
C LEU A 129 12.65 -6.66 7.72
N PRO A 130 11.67 -5.94 7.16
CA PRO A 130 10.93 -6.42 6.00
C PRO A 130 11.77 -6.32 4.73
N VAL A 131 11.91 -7.45 4.04
CA VAL A 131 12.51 -7.55 2.70
C VAL A 131 11.39 -7.97 1.74
N TYR A 132 11.22 -7.22 0.65
CA TYR A 132 10.21 -7.48 -0.36
C TYR A 132 10.86 -7.60 -1.73
N PHE A 133 10.52 -8.64 -2.44
CA PHE A 133 10.82 -8.78 -3.86
C PHE A 133 9.52 -8.61 -4.65
N TYR A 134 9.43 -7.54 -5.42
CA TYR A 134 8.27 -7.20 -6.24
C TYR A 134 8.56 -7.50 -7.70
N THR A 135 7.61 -8.16 -8.35
CA THR A 135 7.55 -8.24 -9.80
C THR A 135 6.14 -7.83 -10.23
N SER A 136 6.04 -6.92 -11.18
CA SER A 136 4.77 -6.52 -11.74
C SER A 136 4.89 -6.42 -13.26
N ARG A 137 3.85 -6.88 -13.96
CA ARG A 137 3.69 -6.79 -15.40
C ARG A 137 2.41 -6.06 -15.70
N TYR A 138 2.52 -5.03 -16.47
CA TYR A 138 1.42 -4.27 -17.01
C TYR A 138 1.33 -4.49 -18.50
N SER A 139 0.12 -4.61 -19.03
CA SER A 139 -0.16 -4.60 -20.45
C SER A 139 -1.45 -3.84 -20.73
N GLU A 140 -1.43 -3.03 -21.77
CA GLU A 140 -2.57 -2.30 -22.30
C GLU A 140 -2.77 -2.71 -23.76
N LYS A 141 -3.99 -3.16 -24.08
CA LYS A 141 -4.29 -3.62 -25.44
C LYS A 141 -4.52 -2.47 -26.41
N THR A 142 -5.13 -1.39 -25.94
CA THR A 142 -5.52 -0.25 -26.80
C THR A 142 -4.29 0.49 -27.35
N THR A 143 -3.26 0.66 -26.53
CA THR A 143 -2.02 1.35 -26.93
C THR A 143 -0.84 0.38 -27.19
N ALA A 144 -1.08 -0.94 -27.12
CA ALA A 144 -0.06 -1.98 -27.19
C ALA A 144 1.12 -1.79 -26.20
N SER A 145 0.91 -1.04 -25.14
CA SER A 145 1.93 -0.74 -24.13
C SER A 145 2.15 -1.92 -23.20
N LYS A 146 3.41 -2.23 -22.91
CA LYS A 146 3.81 -3.28 -21.97
C LYS A 146 4.93 -2.77 -21.09
N GLU A 147 4.76 -2.93 -19.77
CA GLU A 147 5.75 -2.54 -18.79
C GLU A 147 6.03 -3.68 -17.81
N LYS A 148 7.29 -3.86 -17.47
CA LYS A 148 7.72 -4.82 -16.45
C LYS A 148 8.53 -4.10 -15.39
N TYR A 149 8.18 -4.35 -14.15
CA TYR A 149 8.87 -3.82 -12.99
C TYR A 149 9.32 -4.98 -12.10
N THR A 150 10.60 -4.95 -11.72
CA THR A 150 11.16 -5.89 -10.74
C THR A 150 12.03 -5.12 -9.78
N LYS A 151 11.81 -5.29 -8.48
CA LYS A 151 12.53 -4.54 -7.44
C LYS A 151 12.64 -5.32 -6.14
N LEU A 152 13.84 -5.24 -5.56
CA LEU A 152 14.09 -5.62 -4.17
C LEU A 152 13.98 -4.38 -3.28
N SER A 153 13.30 -4.49 -2.14
CA SER A 153 13.10 -3.41 -1.21
C SER A 153 13.33 -3.88 0.22
N LEU A 154 14.15 -3.15 0.98
CA LEU A 154 14.37 -3.33 2.41
C LEU A 154 13.76 -2.14 3.15
N ASN A 155 12.85 -2.41 4.11
CA ASN A 155 12.08 -1.40 4.82
C ASN A 155 12.28 -1.50 6.34
N PRO A 156 13.50 -1.27 6.85
CA PRO A 156 13.81 -1.42 8.28
C PRO A 156 13.02 -0.42 9.14
N ARG A 157 12.62 -0.89 10.33
CA ARG A 157 12.02 -0.07 11.37
C ARG A 157 12.64 -0.45 12.72
N LEU A 158 13.14 0.54 13.42
CA LEU A 158 13.63 0.43 14.78
C LEU A 158 12.76 1.26 15.70
N TYR A 159 12.41 0.69 16.83
CA TYR A 159 11.75 1.39 17.93
C TYR A 159 12.46 1.03 19.23
N VAL A 160 12.81 2.04 20.01
CA VAL A 160 13.50 1.88 21.29
C VAL A 160 12.77 2.72 22.33
N THR A 161 12.42 2.10 23.45
CA THR A 161 11.82 2.75 24.60
C THR A 161 12.73 2.57 25.80
N TYR A 162 13.03 3.66 26.48
CA TYR A 162 13.83 3.66 27.70
C TYR A 162 13.22 4.58 28.79
N PRO A 163 12.50 4.00 29.78
CA PRO A 163 12.07 4.73 30.99
C PRO A 163 13.25 4.84 31.94
N PHE A 164 13.96 5.98 31.95
CA PHE A 164 15.09 6.18 32.83
C PHE A 164 14.70 6.55 34.29
N SER A 165 13.45 6.97 34.51
CA SER A 165 12.85 7.09 35.83
C SER A 165 11.36 6.70 35.80
N SER A 166 10.69 6.74 36.96
CA SER A 166 9.24 6.54 37.06
C SER A 166 8.44 7.66 36.38
N ARG A 167 9.06 8.83 36.18
CA ARG A 167 8.43 10.02 35.61
C ARG A 167 8.86 10.31 34.17
N TRP A 168 10.03 9.86 33.75
CA TRP A 168 10.61 10.20 32.48
C TRP A 168 10.79 8.96 31.58
N GLN A 169 10.37 9.08 30.36
CA GLN A 169 10.54 8.06 29.31
C GLN A 169 11.04 8.72 28.03
N MET A 170 11.97 8.06 27.36
CA MET A 170 12.42 8.41 26.02
C MET A 170 12.04 7.31 25.04
N ASP A 171 11.48 7.71 23.92
CA ASP A 171 11.16 6.83 22.80
C ASP A 171 11.90 7.32 21.55
N ILE A 172 12.52 6.40 20.83
CA ILE A 172 13.21 6.69 19.57
C ILE A 172 12.62 5.77 18.51
N THR A 173 12.20 6.34 17.39
CA THR A 173 11.72 5.61 16.22
C THR A 173 12.54 5.97 15.00
N GLY A 174 13.09 4.97 14.32
CA GLY A 174 13.76 5.11 13.03
C GLY A 174 13.09 4.22 11.98
N SER A 175 12.88 4.72 10.79
CA SER A 175 12.32 3.89 9.70
C SER A 175 12.77 4.35 8.33
N VAL A 176 12.96 3.36 7.45
CA VAL A 176 13.07 3.56 6.01
C VAL A 176 11.97 2.76 5.37
N SER A 177 11.19 3.38 4.52
CA SER A 177 10.15 2.71 3.74
C SER A 177 10.30 3.01 2.26
N SER A 178 10.10 1.99 1.46
CA SER A 178 10.16 2.07 0.02
C SER A 178 8.98 1.27 -0.54
N SER A 179 8.17 1.90 -1.36
CA SER A 179 7.00 1.28 -1.96
C SER A 179 6.87 1.64 -3.43
N PRO A 180 6.39 0.72 -4.29
CA PRO A 180 6.09 1.07 -5.66
C PRO A 180 5.07 2.20 -5.70
N SER A 181 5.35 3.24 -6.47
CA SER A 181 4.41 4.31 -6.80
C SER A 181 3.55 3.89 -8.00
N GLY A 182 2.40 4.49 -8.16
CA GLY A 182 1.55 4.28 -9.34
C GLY A 182 0.57 3.11 -9.28
N LYS A 183 0.37 2.47 -8.12
CA LYS A 183 -0.59 1.35 -7.98
C LYS A 183 -2.03 1.67 -8.39
N SER A 184 -2.42 2.93 -8.43
CA SER A 184 -3.78 3.37 -8.78
C SER A 184 -3.95 3.78 -10.25
N LEU A 185 -2.86 3.99 -10.99
CA LEU A 185 -2.89 4.59 -12.32
C LEU A 185 -2.43 3.61 -13.41
N PHE A 186 -3.00 2.40 -13.43
CA PHE A 186 -2.67 1.39 -14.45
C PHE A 186 -3.62 1.48 -15.64
N TYR A 187 -3.61 2.59 -16.34
CA TYR A 187 -4.30 2.84 -17.60
C TYR A 187 -3.54 3.91 -18.36
N THR A 188 -3.73 4.00 -19.67
CA THR A 188 -3.05 4.97 -20.56
C THR A 188 -4.01 6.00 -21.13
N GLY A 189 -5.30 5.74 -21.14
CA GLY A 189 -6.30 6.66 -21.64
C GLY A 189 -6.93 7.51 -20.55
N TYR A 190 -8.02 8.15 -20.89
CA TYR A 190 -8.73 9.04 -19.96
C TYR A 190 -9.75 8.26 -19.10
N ILE A 191 -9.81 8.66 -17.83
CA ILE A 191 -10.87 8.26 -16.90
C ILE A 191 -11.50 9.52 -16.33
N MET A 192 -12.80 9.63 -16.43
CA MET A 192 -13.58 10.70 -15.83
C MET A 192 -13.78 10.42 -14.35
N ASN A 193 -13.19 11.26 -13.49
CA ASN A 193 -13.30 11.13 -12.03
C ASN A 193 -14.52 11.87 -11.48
N SER A 194 -14.92 12.94 -12.16
CA SER A 194 -16.11 13.74 -11.87
C SER A 194 -16.59 14.41 -13.14
N TYR A 195 -17.69 15.15 -13.06
CA TYR A 195 -18.23 15.92 -14.18
C TYR A 195 -17.26 17.02 -14.72
N ARG A 196 -16.24 17.40 -13.93
CA ARG A 196 -15.26 18.45 -14.29
C ARG A 196 -13.84 17.93 -14.45
N THR A 197 -13.55 16.72 -14.04
CA THR A 197 -12.17 16.23 -13.99
C THR A 197 -12.01 14.90 -14.70
N MET A 198 -11.04 14.85 -15.59
CA MET A 198 -10.54 13.62 -16.18
C MET A 198 -9.10 13.41 -15.76
N SER A 199 -8.70 12.17 -15.60
CA SER A 199 -7.31 11.80 -15.37
C SER A 199 -6.81 10.91 -16.49
N GLU A 200 -5.63 11.22 -16.99
CA GLU A 200 -4.87 10.34 -17.87
C GLU A 200 -3.90 9.53 -17.03
N GLY A 201 -3.83 8.25 -17.26
CA GLY A 201 -2.92 7.36 -16.56
C GLY A 201 -1.56 7.31 -17.22
N TYR A 202 -0.53 7.12 -16.39
CA TYR A 202 0.84 6.88 -16.86
C TYR A 202 1.40 5.65 -16.14
N PRO A 203 1.41 4.48 -16.79
CA PRO A 203 1.69 3.20 -16.15
C PRO A 203 3.19 2.94 -15.96
N VAL A 204 3.93 3.91 -15.43
CA VAL A 204 5.34 3.73 -15.10
C VAL A 204 5.50 3.44 -13.63
N TYR A 205 6.17 2.34 -13.33
CA TYR A 205 6.55 1.98 -11.97
C TYR A 205 7.81 2.74 -11.55
N LYS A 206 7.66 3.60 -10.56
CA LYS A 206 8.77 4.19 -9.82
C LYS A 206 8.62 3.89 -8.34
N GLN A 207 9.59 4.24 -7.55
CA GLN A 207 9.63 3.93 -6.13
C GLN A 207 9.52 5.22 -5.30
N ASN A 208 8.53 5.27 -4.43
CA ASN A 208 8.49 6.27 -3.35
C ASN A 208 9.42 5.79 -2.25
N ARG A 209 10.26 6.68 -1.74
CA ARG A 209 11.13 6.40 -0.59
C ARG A 209 10.86 7.43 0.50
N ARG A 210 10.69 6.94 1.72
CA ARG A 210 10.56 7.79 2.91
C ARG A 210 11.53 7.31 3.97
N GLN A 211 12.25 8.26 4.56
CA GLN A 211 13.10 8.06 5.71
C GLN A 211 12.56 8.91 6.86
N MET A 212 12.54 8.38 8.05
CA MET A 212 12.04 9.09 9.23
C MET A 212 12.87 8.69 10.45
N ILE A 213 13.20 9.68 11.25
CA ILE A 213 13.68 9.51 12.63
C ILE A 213 12.87 10.43 13.53
N GLU A 214 12.47 9.92 14.68
CA GLU A 214 11.67 10.64 15.66
C GLU A 214 12.18 10.30 17.05
N GLY A 215 12.39 11.33 17.87
CA GLY A 215 12.68 11.24 19.28
C GLY A 215 11.53 11.86 20.07
N ASN A 216 11.10 11.20 21.12
CA ASN A 216 10.06 11.65 22.01
C ASN A 216 10.52 11.53 23.45
N LEU A 217 10.41 12.63 24.22
CA LEU A 217 10.69 12.69 25.64
C LEU A 217 9.41 12.99 26.38
N SER A 218 8.94 12.06 27.22
CA SER A 218 7.71 12.16 27.97
C SER A 218 8.02 12.33 29.46
N TYR A 219 7.31 13.26 30.11
CA TYR A 219 7.25 13.41 31.54
C TYR A 219 5.85 13.15 32.06
N LYS A 220 5.73 12.37 33.13
CA LYS A 220 4.46 12.04 33.75
C LYS A 220 4.58 12.04 35.27
N GLN A 221 3.82 12.91 35.95
CA GLN A 221 3.66 12.94 37.40
C GLN A 221 2.18 12.83 37.74
N ALA A 222 1.72 11.60 37.95
CA ALA A 222 0.29 11.30 38.06
C ALA A 222 -0.36 11.91 39.30
N MET A 223 0.38 12.05 40.41
CA MET A 223 -0.16 12.64 41.66
C MET A 223 -0.44 14.14 41.55
N GLU A 224 0.29 14.86 40.70
CA GLU A 224 0.11 16.30 40.49
C GLU A 224 -0.60 16.60 39.16
N GLU A 225 -1.09 15.57 38.49
CA GLU A 225 -1.73 15.66 37.17
C GLU A 225 -0.87 16.40 36.11
N LEU A 226 0.44 16.37 36.28
CA LEU A 226 1.39 17.08 35.43
C LEU A 226 1.94 16.14 34.35
N PHE A 227 1.73 16.51 33.07
CA PHE A 227 2.17 15.76 31.91
C PHE A 227 2.89 16.69 30.96
N GLY A 228 4.04 16.26 30.45
CA GLY A 228 4.81 16.98 29.44
C GLY A 228 5.27 16.05 28.34
N ASN A 229 5.35 16.54 27.11
CA ASN A 229 5.85 15.81 25.99
C ASN A 229 6.64 16.72 25.05
N LEU A 230 7.85 16.30 24.70
CA LEU A 230 8.69 16.95 23.68
C LEU A 230 8.95 15.94 22.57
N SER A 231 8.56 16.29 21.35
CA SER A 231 8.75 15.45 20.17
C SER A 231 9.54 16.19 19.10
N VAL A 232 10.57 15.54 18.58
CA VAL A 232 11.37 16.04 17.45
C VAL A 232 11.33 15.00 16.36
N ARG A 233 10.90 15.39 15.15
CA ARG A 233 10.80 14.52 13.99
C ARG A 233 11.52 15.09 12.79
N TYR A 234 12.38 14.29 12.19
CA TYR A 234 12.92 14.54 10.86
C TYR A 234 12.36 13.53 9.87
N SER A 235 11.87 13.98 8.73
CA SER A 235 11.43 13.09 7.67
C SER A 235 11.84 13.62 6.30
N ARG A 236 12.33 12.71 5.46
CA ARG A 236 12.64 12.96 4.04
C ARG A 236 11.81 12.01 3.19
N SER A 237 11.04 12.56 2.25
CA SER A 237 10.24 11.78 1.29
C SER A 237 10.65 12.14 -0.13
N THR A 238 10.83 11.11 -0.96
CA THR A 238 11.09 11.27 -2.40
C THR A 238 9.93 10.63 -3.14
N THR A 239 9.16 11.46 -3.84
CA THR A 239 8.05 11.04 -4.70
C THR A 239 8.46 11.28 -6.14
N PRO A 240 8.51 10.24 -7.00
CA PRO A 240 9.03 10.37 -8.36
C PRO A 240 8.05 11.01 -9.36
N TYR A 241 6.83 11.34 -8.92
CA TYR A 241 5.81 11.99 -9.75
C TYR A 241 5.30 13.25 -9.09
N THR A 242 5.07 14.23 -9.93
CA THR A 242 4.23 15.38 -9.60
C THR A 242 2.98 15.30 -10.47
N PRO A 243 1.77 15.35 -9.90
CA PRO A 243 0.56 15.44 -10.71
C PRO A 243 0.59 16.73 -11.50
N TYR A 244 0.29 16.64 -12.78
CA TYR A 244 0.14 17.76 -13.66
C TYR A 244 -1.34 17.98 -13.91
N GLN A 245 -1.81 19.22 -13.81
CA GLN A 245 -3.17 19.61 -14.16
C GLN A 245 -3.13 20.55 -15.36
N GLN A 246 -3.89 20.23 -16.37
CA GLN A 246 -4.11 21.07 -17.54
C GLN A 246 -5.58 21.46 -17.58
N PHE A 247 -5.83 22.76 -17.62
CA PHE A 247 -7.16 23.30 -17.81
C PHE A 247 -7.41 23.43 -19.32
N GLN A 248 -8.48 22.82 -19.82
CA GLN A 248 -8.94 23.00 -21.19
C GLN A 248 -10.25 23.77 -21.17
N GLU A 249 -10.40 24.77 -22.03
CA GLU A 249 -11.65 25.47 -22.22
C GLU A 249 -12.75 24.49 -22.66
N GLY A 250 -13.90 24.53 -22.01
CA GLY A 250 -15.00 23.59 -22.21
C GLY A 250 -15.08 22.42 -21.22
N TYR A 251 -14.10 22.27 -20.33
CA TYR A 251 -14.09 21.29 -19.24
C TYR A 251 -13.90 21.99 -17.89
N LEU A 252 -14.85 22.81 -17.53
CA LEU A 252 -15.03 23.32 -16.18
C LEU A 252 -16.19 22.64 -15.51
#